data_1c8583f7e0381f1e361e4be51cebaf31
#
_entry.id   1c8583f7e0381f1e361e4be51cebaf31
#
_cell.length_a   1.000
_cell.length_b   1.000
_cell.length_c   1.000
_cell.angle_alpha   90.00
_cell.angle_beta   90.00
_cell.angle_gamma   90.00
#
_symmetry.space_group_name_H-M   'P 1'
#
loop_
_entity.id
_entity.type
_entity.pdbx_description
1 polymer ?
#
loop_
_entity_poly.entity_id
_entity_poly.type
_entity_poly.pdbx_seq_one_letter_code
_entity_poly.pdbx_strand_id
1 'polypeptide(L)'
;DLVRSRGLGDVYKRQMKNLILIGMPGAGKSTVGVVLAKQQGYHFVDSDLVIQEQTGLLLHEIIEQQGDDGFRQVENRINADLAVKHSVIATGGSVIYGREAMQHLKKIGVVIYLKLSCESIAARLGDLRKRGITLREGQTLQQLYDERVPLYERYADITVDCENKSIREIVAEIVARLPK
;
A
#
# COMPACT_ATOMS: atom_id res chain seq x y z
N ASP A 1 17.21 -36.03 -5.56
CA ASP A 1 16.50 -35.62 -6.73
C ASP A 1 16.51 -34.09 -6.87
N LEU A 2 17.55 -33.57 -7.53
CA LEU A 2 17.84 -32.15 -7.68
C LEU A 2 16.76 -31.38 -8.43
N VAL A 3 16.05 -32.02 -9.36
CA VAL A 3 14.99 -31.39 -10.16
C VAL A 3 13.72 -31.17 -9.33
N ARG A 4 13.38 -32.10 -8.47
CA ARG A 4 12.24 -32.00 -7.55
C ARG A 4 12.50 -30.92 -6.49
N SER A 5 13.71 -30.86 -5.97
CA SER A 5 14.14 -29.86 -5.00
C SER A 5 14.11 -28.44 -5.57
N ARG A 6 14.51 -28.25 -6.83
CA ARG A 6 14.45 -26.95 -7.51
C ARG A 6 13.00 -26.49 -7.75
N GLY A 7 12.12 -27.40 -8.19
CA GLY A 7 10.71 -27.09 -8.41
C GLY A 7 10.00 -26.68 -7.11
N LEU A 8 10.26 -27.38 -6.01
CA LEU A 8 9.72 -27.05 -4.69
C LEU A 8 10.27 -25.71 -4.16
N GLY A 9 11.55 -25.42 -4.37
CA GLY A 9 12.17 -24.16 -3.99
C GLY A 9 11.60 -22.97 -4.74
N ASP A 10 11.35 -23.12 -6.04
CA ASP A 10 10.74 -22.07 -6.88
C ASP A 10 9.28 -21.81 -6.52
N VAL A 11 8.50 -22.86 -6.26
CA VAL A 11 7.11 -22.75 -5.79
C VAL A 11 7.08 -22.07 -4.43
N TYR A 12 7.98 -22.47 -3.52
CA TYR A 12 8.10 -21.87 -2.19
C TYR A 12 8.48 -20.39 -2.27
N LYS A 13 9.45 -20.03 -3.11
CA LYS A 13 9.85 -18.62 -3.35
C LYS A 13 8.72 -17.78 -3.92
N ARG A 14 7.91 -18.32 -4.85
CA ARG A 14 6.75 -17.63 -5.40
C ARG A 14 5.66 -17.42 -4.35
N GLN A 15 5.44 -18.39 -3.46
CA GLN A 15 4.47 -18.31 -2.37
C GLN A 15 4.91 -17.36 -1.26
N MET A 16 6.22 -17.02 -1.19
CA MET A 16 6.80 -16.15 -0.16
C MET A 16 6.88 -14.67 -0.58
N LYS A 17 6.45 -14.32 -1.78
CA LYS A 17 6.42 -12.92 -2.21
C LYS A 17 5.41 -12.12 -1.41
N ASN A 18 5.79 -10.92 -1.04
CA ASN A 18 4.90 -9.99 -0.36
C ASN A 18 3.81 -9.48 -1.32
N LEU A 19 2.69 -9.08 -0.75
CA LEU A 19 1.61 -8.43 -1.47
C LEU A 19 1.51 -7.00 -0.94
N ILE A 20 1.73 -6.02 -1.81
CA ILE A 20 1.81 -4.61 -1.42
C ILE A 20 0.56 -3.89 -1.92
N LEU A 21 -0.22 -3.32 -1.00
CA LEU A 21 -1.43 -2.59 -1.34
C LEU A 21 -1.13 -1.10 -1.39
N ILE A 22 -1.41 -0.48 -2.54
CA ILE A 22 -1.30 0.96 -2.75
C ILE A 22 -2.66 1.54 -3.16
N GLY A 23 -2.84 2.82 -2.97
CA GLY A 23 -4.07 3.52 -3.32
C GLY A 23 -4.29 4.73 -2.43
N MET A 24 -5.35 5.48 -2.73
CA MET A 24 -5.73 6.66 -1.97
C MET A 24 -6.03 6.32 -0.51
N PRO A 25 -5.83 7.28 0.40
CA PRO A 25 -6.38 7.14 1.75
C PRO A 25 -7.89 6.87 1.67
N GLY A 26 -8.39 5.98 2.50
CA GLY A 26 -9.79 5.58 2.47
C GLY A 26 -10.16 4.53 1.42
N ALA A 27 -9.19 4.05 0.62
CA ALA A 27 -9.45 3.00 -0.36
C ALA A 27 -9.69 1.62 0.26
N GLY A 28 -9.37 1.45 1.54
CA GLY A 28 -9.59 0.19 2.25
C GLY A 28 -8.38 -0.72 2.32
N LYS A 29 -7.17 -0.18 2.11
CA LYS A 29 -5.93 -0.96 2.11
C LYS A 29 -5.73 -1.78 3.38
N SER A 30 -5.89 -1.18 4.54
CA SER A 30 -5.70 -1.89 5.81
C SER A 30 -6.76 -2.97 6.03
N THR A 31 -8.01 -2.67 5.74
CA THR A 31 -9.12 -3.62 5.91
C THR A 31 -8.99 -4.80 4.94
N VAL A 32 -8.78 -4.52 3.66
CA VAL A 32 -8.54 -5.53 2.64
C VAL A 32 -7.30 -6.35 2.98
N GLY A 33 -6.24 -5.66 3.42
CA GLY A 33 -4.96 -6.30 3.76
C GLY A 33 -5.07 -7.31 4.88
N VAL A 34 -5.80 -6.99 5.94
CA VAL A 34 -6.01 -7.92 7.07
C VAL A 34 -6.78 -9.17 6.61
N VAL A 35 -7.86 -8.99 5.85
CA VAL A 35 -8.66 -10.12 5.35
C VAL A 35 -7.85 -10.98 4.39
N LEU A 36 -7.12 -10.35 3.47
CA LEU A 36 -6.24 -11.05 2.53
C LEU A 36 -5.16 -11.86 3.27
N ALA A 37 -4.53 -11.26 4.27
CA ALA A 37 -3.50 -11.94 5.06
C ALA A 37 -4.07 -13.15 5.79
N LYS A 38 -5.25 -13.03 6.38
CA LYS A 38 -5.91 -14.16 7.06
C LYS A 38 -6.24 -15.29 6.10
N GLN A 39 -6.78 -14.98 4.93
CA GLN A 39 -7.15 -16.00 3.95
C GLN A 39 -5.93 -16.73 3.37
N GLN A 40 -4.85 -16.02 3.14
CA GLN A 40 -3.66 -16.58 2.49
C GLN A 40 -2.61 -17.10 3.48
N GLY A 41 -2.82 -16.91 4.77
CA GLY A 41 -1.86 -17.30 5.79
C GLY A 41 -0.61 -16.43 5.78
N TYR A 42 -0.74 -15.15 5.45
CA TYR A 42 0.35 -14.18 5.41
C TYR A 42 0.39 -13.37 6.71
N HIS A 43 1.53 -12.79 7.00
CA HIS A 43 1.62 -11.74 8.02
C HIS A 43 0.98 -10.46 7.48
N PHE A 44 0.53 -9.60 8.37
CA PHE A 44 0.03 -8.27 7.99
C PHE A 44 0.97 -7.20 8.53
N VAL A 45 1.37 -6.27 7.67
CA VAL A 45 2.24 -5.13 8.01
C VAL A 45 1.54 -3.85 7.56
N ASP A 46 1.36 -2.92 8.48
CA ASP A 46 0.93 -1.56 8.19
C ASP A 46 2.17 -0.67 8.19
N SER A 47 2.55 -0.10 7.04
CA SER A 47 3.78 0.67 6.95
C SER A 47 3.72 1.98 7.74
N ASP A 48 2.52 2.55 7.95
CA ASP A 48 2.36 3.73 8.80
C ASP A 48 2.71 3.42 10.26
N LEU A 49 2.34 2.23 10.74
CA LEU A 49 2.72 1.77 12.07
C LEU A 49 4.23 1.52 12.19
N VAL A 50 4.85 1.01 11.14
CA VAL A 50 6.31 0.85 11.10
C VAL A 50 7.01 2.22 11.22
N ILE A 51 6.51 3.22 10.51
CA ILE A 51 7.03 4.59 10.59
C ILE A 51 6.92 5.12 12.04
N GLN A 52 5.75 4.96 12.65
CA GLN A 52 5.52 5.41 14.03
C GLN A 52 6.42 4.68 15.04
N GLU A 53 6.60 3.38 14.87
CA GLU A 53 7.47 2.57 15.72
C GLU A 53 8.94 3.01 15.61
N GLN A 54 9.44 3.18 14.39
CA GLN A 54 10.84 3.54 14.16
C GLN A 54 11.16 4.98 14.54
N THR A 55 10.22 5.91 14.39
CA THR A 55 10.44 7.33 14.73
C THR A 55 10.07 7.67 16.16
N GLY A 56 9.23 6.87 16.80
CA GLY A 56 8.67 7.20 18.11
C GLY A 56 7.63 8.32 18.06
N LEU A 57 7.17 8.70 16.89
CA LEU A 57 6.25 9.82 16.67
C LEU A 57 5.01 9.34 15.91
N LEU A 58 3.88 10.00 16.15
CA LEU A 58 2.70 9.84 15.30
C LEU A 58 2.94 10.53 13.95
N LEU A 59 2.24 10.10 12.91
CA LEU A 59 2.44 10.66 11.57
C LEU A 59 2.23 12.17 11.55
N HIS A 60 1.17 12.68 12.19
CA HIS A 60 0.90 14.12 12.24
C HIS A 60 2.01 14.89 12.97
N GLU A 61 2.65 14.29 13.98
CA GLU A 61 3.77 14.89 14.67
C GLU A 61 4.99 15.03 13.76
N ILE A 62 5.27 14.03 12.93
CA ILE A 62 6.34 14.10 11.94
C ILE A 62 6.08 15.24 10.96
N ILE A 63 4.85 15.35 10.47
CA ILE A 63 4.45 16.41 9.54
C ILE A 63 4.57 17.78 10.19
N GLU A 64 4.14 17.92 11.43
CA GLU A 64 4.24 19.19 12.19
C GLU A 64 5.70 19.62 12.39
N GLN A 65 6.59 18.66 12.66
CA GLN A 65 8.00 18.94 12.94
C GLN A 65 8.83 19.13 11.67
N GLN A 66 8.55 18.38 10.61
CA GLN A 66 9.42 18.30 9.43
C GLN A 66 8.74 18.73 8.13
N GLY A 67 7.45 19.04 8.18
CA GLY A 67 6.65 19.37 6.99
C GLY A 67 6.32 18.16 6.13
N ASP A 68 5.60 18.40 5.04
CA ASP A 68 5.19 17.35 4.12
C ASP A 68 6.39 16.69 3.42
N ASP A 69 7.37 17.49 3.01
CA ASP A 69 8.57 17.00 2.35
C ASP A 69 9.42 16.15 3.30
N GLY A 70 9.55 16.59 4.55
CA GLY A 70 10.26 15.82 5.58
C GLY A 70 9.58 14.49 5.87
N PHE A 71 8.26 14.49 5.96
CA PHE A 71 7.48 13.26 6.12
C PHE A 71 7.69 12.31 4.95
N ARG A 72 7.64 12.80 3.70
CA ARG A 72 7.85 11.99 2.50
C ARG A 72 9.24 11.36 2.48
N GLN A 73 10.27 12.09 2.94
CA GLN A 73 11.62 11.54 3.04
C GLN A 73 11.71 10.40 4.06
N VAL A 74 11.08 10.56 5.22
CA VAL A 74 11.00 9.52 6.26
C VAL A 74 10.25 8.30 5.73
N GLU A 75 9.09 8.51 5.12
CA GLU A 75 8.28 7.45 4.53
C GLU A 75 9.05 6.68 3.46
N ASN A 76 9.73 7.39 2.57
CA ASN A 76 10.53 6.78 1.52
C ASN A 76 11.66 5.92 2.09
N ARG A 77 12.41 6.44 3.04
CA ARG A 77 13.52 5.71 3.66
C ARG A 77 13.06 4.45 4.36
N ILE A 78 12.01 4.55 5.17
CA ILE A 78 11.51 3.42 5.95
C ILE A 78 10.94 2.33 5.04
N ASN A 79 10.16 2.70 4.03
CA ASN A 79 9.63 1.72 3.07
C ASN A 79 10.73 1.12 2.18
N ALA A 80 11.74 1.89 1.80
CA ALA A 80 12.87 1.39 1.03
C ALA A 80 13.71 0.35 1.80
N ASP A 81 13.73 0.46 3.12
CA ASP A 81 14.49 -0.45 4.00
C ASP A 81 13.63 -1.58 4.57
N LEU A 82 12.36 -1.66 4.21
CA LEU A 82 11.44 -2.64 4.77
C LEU A 82 11.87 -4.06 4.43
N ALA A 83 12.20 -4.84 5.45
CA ALA A 83 12.73 -6.20 5.31
C ALA A 83 11.74 -7.21 5.89
N VAL A 84 10.67 -7.47 5.16
CA VAL A 84 9.63 -8.43 5.55
C VAL A 84 9.45 -9.49 4.46
N LYS A 85 8.95 -10.65 4.85
CA LYS A 85 8.68 -11.77 3.96
C LYS A 85 7.30 -12.32 4.24
N HIS A 86 6.66 -12.87 3.21
CA HIS A 86 5.37 -13.54 3.32
C HIS A 86 4.34 -12.65 4.03
N SER A 87 4.30 -11.39 3.61
CA SER A 87 3.49 -10.35 4.27
C SER A 87 2.58 -9.65 3.27
N VAL A 88 1.40 -9.27 3.73
CA VAL A 88 0.57 -8.26 3.08
C VAL A 88 0.95 -6.92 3.70
N ILE A 89 1.41 -5.99 2.89
CA ILE A 89 1.87 -4.68 3.32
C ILE A 89 0.85 -3.64 2.87
N ALA A 90 0.16 -3.02 3.82
CA ALA A 90 -0.69 -1.85 3.55
C ALA A 90 0.17 -0.60 3.68
N THR A 91 0.26 0.18 2.61
CA THR A 91 1.09 1.39 2.57
C THR A 91 0.26 2.64 2.81
N GLY A 92 0.92 3.74 3.13
CA GLY A 92 0.30 5.05 3.15
C GLY A 92 0.02 5.56 1.73
N GLY A 93 -0.94 6.46 1.60
CA GLY A 93 -1.35 6.98 0.28
C GLY A 93 -0.26 7.72 -0.47
N SER A 94 0.73 8.27 0.22
CA SER A 94 1.83 9.03 -0.37
C SER A 94 3.10 8.21 -0.66
N VAL A 95 3.09 6.91 -0.43
CA VAL A 95 4.26 6.04 -0.66
C VAL A 95 4.78 6.15 -2.10
N ILE A 96 3.90 6.39 -3.05
CA ILE A 96 4.20 6.47 -4.49
C ILE A 96 5.09 7.66 -4.86
N TYR A 97 5.27 8.63 -3.99
CA TYR A 97 6.23 9.71 -4.21
C TYR A 97 7.66 9.28 -3.90
N GLY A 98 7.85 8.21 -3.14
CA GLY A 98 9.17 7.67 -2.82
C GLY A 98 9.67 6.73 -3.89
N ARG A 99 10.59 7.20 -4.72
CA ARG A 99 11.15 6.40 -5.81
C ARG A 99 11.86 5.15 -5.30
N GLU A 100 12.72 5.30 -4.30
CA GLU A 100 13.47 4.19 -3.71
C GLU A 100 12.55 3.20 -3.00
N ALA A 101 11.54 3.72 -2.30
CA ALA A 101 10.52 2.88 -1.67
C ALA A 101 9.79 2.02 -2.70
N MET A 102 9.31 2.63 -3.78
CA MET A 102 8.55 1.89 -4.79
C MET A 102 9.42 0.91 -5.57
N GLN A 103 10.67 1.27 -5.85
CA GLN A 103 11.62 0.32 -6.47
C GLN A 103 11.84 -0.91 -5.58
N HIS A 104 12.02 -0.69 -4.29
CA HIS A 104 12.20 -1.77 -3.33
C HIS A 104 10.93 -2.64 -3.20
N LEU A 105 9.77 -2.03 -3.04
CA LEU A 105 8.51 -2.74 -2.90
C LEU A 105 8.19 -3.61 -4.13
N LYS A 106 8.42 -3.09 -5.33
CA LYS A 106 8.28 -3.87 -6.57
C LYS A 106 9.23 -5.06 -6.62
N LYS A 107 10.40 -4.91 -6.03
CA LYS A 107 11.42 -5.96 -5.99
C LYS A 107 11.06 -7.09 -5.02
N ILE A 108 10.46 -6.76 -3.88
CA ILE A 108 10.15 -7.74 -2.82
C ILE A 108 8.75 -8.35 -2.93
N GLY A 109 7.91 -7.88 -3.86
CA GLY A 109 6.56 -8.41 -3.96
C GLY A 109 5.77 -7.92 -5.17
N VAL A 110 4.48 -8.18 -5.12
CA VAL A 110 3.50 -7.80 -6.14
C VAL A 110 2.78 -6.54 -5.65
N VAL A 111 2.78 -5.49 -6.46
CA VAL A 111 2.13 -4.21 -6.12
C VAL A 111 0.69 -4.21 -6.66
N ILE A 112 -0.25 -4.02 -5.77
CA ILE A 112 -1.68 -4.09 -6.05
C ILE A 112 -2.30 -2.72 -5.76
N TYR A 113 -2.84 -2.09 -6.79
CA TYR A 113 -3.55 -0.82 -6.66
C TYR A 113 -5.04 -1.06 -6.42
N LEU A 114 -5.54 -0.60 -5.29
CA LEU A 114 -6.98 -0.60 -4.98
C LEU A 114 -7.58 0.71 -5.47
N LYS A 115 -8.26 0.65 -6.61
CA LYS A 115 -8.79 1.83 -7.30
C LYS A 115 -10.23 2.10 -6.89
N LEU A 116 -10.51 3.36 -6.53
CA LEU A 116 -11.85 3.89 -6.29
C LEU A 116 -11.96 5.25 -6.96
N SER A 117 -13.19 5.66 -7.30
CA SER A 117 -13.44 7.01 -7.79
C SER A 117 -13.15 8.05 -6.70
N CYS A 118 -12.85 9.27 -7.12
CA CYS A 118 -12.66 10.39 -6.19
C CYS A 118 -13.91 10.61 -5.33
N GLU A 119 -15.09 10.47 -5.92
CA GLU A 119 -16.37 10.59 -5.22
C GLU A 119 -16.50 9.57 -4.10
N SER A 120 -16.18 8.30 -4.35
CA SER A 120 -16.21 7.25 -3.34
C SER A 120 -15.19 7.48 -2.23
N ILE A 121 -14.00 7.94 -2.58
CA ILE A 121 -12.96 8.32 -1.61
C ILE A 121 -13.46 9.47 -0.73
N ALA A 122 -14.04 10.52 -1.32
CA ALA A 122 -14.56 11.67 -0.58
C ALA A 122 -15.65 11.25 0.42
N ALA A 123 -16.55 10.36 0.02
CA ALA A 123 -17.62 9.86 0.88
C ALA A 123 -17.06 9.08 2.08
N ARG A 124 -15.97 8.35 1.93
CA ARG A 124 -15.35 7.55 2.99
C ARG A 124 -14.49 8.38 3.95
N LEU A 125 -13.86 9.44 3.46
CA LEU A 125 -12.90 10.22 4.26
C LEU A 125 -13.56 11.15 5.26
N GLY A 126 -14.74 11.69 4.97
CA GLY A 126 -15.39 12.66 5.84
C GLY A 126 -14.48 13.87 6.09
N ASP A 127 -13.98 14.04 7.32
CA ASP A 127 -13.04 15.10 7.64
C ASP A 127 -11.59 14.66 7.34
N LEU A 128 -11.00 15.29 6.31
CA LEU A 128 -9.65 15.00 5.84
C LEU A 128 -8.57 15.24 6.90
N ARG A 129 -8.74 16.26 7.74
CA ARG A 129 -7.76 16.62 8.78
C ARG A 129 -7.65 15.54 9.86
N LYS A 130 -8.76 14.93 10.23
CA LYS A 130 -8.78 13.86 11.24
C LYS A 130 -8.09 12.58 10.77
N ARG A 131 -7.89 12.41 9.45
CA ARG A 131 -7.30 11.20 8.88
C ARG A 131 -5.85 11.37 8.45
N GLY A 132 -5.20 12.50 8.81
CA GLY A 132 -3.80 12.73 8.51
C GLY A 132 -3.49 12.92 7.03
N ILE A 133 -4.49 13.34 6.25
CA ILE A 133 -4.28 13.62 4.83
C ILE A 133 -3.83 15.06 4.69
N THR A 134 -2.64 15.23 4.13
CA THR A 134 -2.09 16.56 3.86
C THR A 134 -2.46 17.00 2.46
N LEU A 135 -3.23 18.09 2.39
CA LEU A 135 -3.45 18.85 1.18
C LEU A 135 -2.54 20.08 1.23
N ARG A 136 -1.94 20.42 0.09
CA ARG A 136 -1.25 21.70 -0.05
C ARG A 136 -2.26 22.81 0.10
N GLU A 137 -1.82 23.98 0.56
CA GLU A 137 -2.69 25.13 0.68
C GLU A 137 -3.42 25.38 -0.65
N GLY A 138 -4.77 25.44 -0.60
CA GLY A 138 -5.62 25.60 -1.78
C GLY A 138 -5.81 24.36 -2.65
N GLN A 139 -5.20 23.22 -2.29
CA GLN A 139 -5.38 21.97 -3.05
C GLN A 139 -6.69 21.27 -2.65
N THR A 140 -7.46 20.81 -3.64
CA THR A 140 -8.67 20.01 -3.42
C THR A 140 -8.34 18.52 -3.41
N LEU A 141 -9.26 17.71 -2.88
CA LEU A 141 -9.14 16.24 -2.95
C LEU A 141 -9.09 15.78 -4.41
N GLN A 142 -9.88 16.39 -5.30
CA GLN A 142 -9.87 16.05 -6.73
C GLN A 142 -8.49 16.30 -7.34
N GLN A 143 -7.86 17.41 -7.01
CA GLN A 143 -6.51 17.72 -7.50
C GLN A 143 -5.48 16.70 -6.98
N LEU A 144 -5.56 16.33 -5.71
CA LEU A 144 -4.70 15.30 -5.13
C LEU A 144 -4.92 13.94 -5.80
N TYR A 145 -6.17 13.59 -6.02
CA TYR A 145 -6.56 12.35 -6.71
C TYR A 145 -5.97 12.32 -8.13
N ASP A 146 -6.16 13.40 -8.89
CA ASP A 146 -5.67 13.50 -10.27
C ASP A 146 -4.13 13.46 -10.35
N GLU A 147 -3.44 13.97 -9.34
CA GLU A 147 -1.99 13.90 -9.23
C GLU A 147 -1.50 12.47 -8.93
N ARG A 148 -2.19 11.77 -8.04
CA ARG A 148 -1.74 10.47 -7.53
C ARG A 148 -2.12 9.28 -8.41
N VAL A 149 -3.29 9.29 -9.04
CA VAL A 149 -3.77 8.15 -9.83
C VAL A 149 -2.78 7.70 -10.90
N PRO A 150 -2.19 8.60 -11.71
CA PRO A 150 -1.20 8.16 -12.70
C PRO A 150 0.01 7.47 -12.07
N LEU A 151 0.41 7.87 -10.87
CA LEU A 151 1.53 7.24 -10.14
C LEU A 151 1.15 5.86 -9.61
N TYR A 152 -0.06 5.71 -9.05
CA TYR A 152 -0.55 4.38 -8.64
C TYR A 152 -0.59 3.43 -9.82
N GLU A 153 -1.14 3.86 -10.95
CA GLU A 153 -1.24 3.05 -12.16
C GLU A 153 0.13 2.67 -12.71
N ARG A 154 1.09 3.59 -12.63
CA ARG A 154 2.45 3.36 -13.10
C ARG A 154 3.17 2.27 -12.30
N TYR A 155 3.00 2.25 -10.98
CA TYR A 155 3.69 1.30 -10.11
C TYR A 155 2.95 -0.02 -9.92
N ALA A 156 1.66 -0.07 -10.24
CA ALA A 156 0.85 -1.27 -10.02
C ALA A 156 1.23 -2.41 -10.96
N ASP A 157 1.38 -3.60 -10.40
CA ASP A 157 1.41 -4.84 -11.18
C ASP A 157 -0.01 -5.33 -11.46
N ILE A 158 -0.93 -5.08 -10.52
CA ILE A 158 -2.34 -5.43 -10.61
C ILE A 158 -3.15 -4.21 -10.17
N THR A 159 -4.18 -3.85 -10.94
CA THR A 159 -5.16 -2.83 -10.56
C THR A 159 -6.51 -3.51 -10.34
N VAL A 160 -7.07 -3.34 -9.15
CA VAL A 160 -8.39 -3.86 -8.80
C VAL A 160 -9.36 -2.69 -8.67
N ASP A 161 -10.40 -2.70 -9.49
CA ASP A 161 -11.50 -1.74 -9.34
C ASP A 161 -12.36 -2.18 -8.15
N CYS A 162 -12.37 -1.35 -7.11
CA CYS A 162 -13.07 -1.64 -5.87
C CYS A 162 -14.48 -1.02 -5.81
N GLU A 163 -14.91 -0.35 -6.89
CA GLU A 163 -16.20 0.33 -6.92
C GLU A 163 -17.34 -0.67 -6.76
N ASN A 164 -18.23 -0.40 -5.80
CA ASN A 164 -19.42 -1.22 -5.52
C ASN A 164 -19.12 -2.70 -5.19
N LYS A 165 -17.93 -2.97 -4.67
CA LYS A 165 -17.52 -4.32 -4.30
C LYS A 165 -17.35 -4.45 -2.79
N SER A 166 -17.73 -5.60 -2.25
CA SER A 166 -17.44 -5.96 -0.87
C SER A 166 -15.95 -6.29 -0.71
N ILE A 167 -15.47 -6.26 0.53
CA ILE A 167 -14.10 -6.66 0.85
C ILE A 167 -13.84 -8.09 0.39
N ARG A 168 -14.80 -8.99 0.58
CA ARG A 168 -14.71 -10.38 0.15
C ARG A 168 -14.52 -10.50 -1.38
N GLU A 169 -15.27 -9.73 -2.15
CA GLU A 169 -15.16 -9.70 -3.61
C GLU A 169 -13.79 -9.17 -4.06
N ILE A 170 -13.32 -8.09 -3.40
CA ILE A 170 -12.00 -7.50 -3.69
C ILE A 170 -10.89 -8.52 -3.41
N VAL A 171 -10.92 -9.17 -2.26
CA VAL A 171 -9.93 -10.17 -1.87
C VAL A 171 -9.95 -11.36 -2.85
N ALA A 172 -11.13 -11.84 -3.23
CA ALA A 172 -11.28 -12.92 -4.21
C ALA A 172 -10.66 -12.55 -5.56
N GLU A 173 -10.89 -11.32 -6.03
CA GLU A 173 -10.30 -10.85 -7.29
C GLU A 173 -8.79 -10.75 -7.20
N ILE A 174 -8.25 -10.23 -6.09
CA ILE A 174 -6.79 -10.18 -5.88
C ILE A 174 -6.20 -11.59 -5.98
N VAL A 175 -6.75 -12.54 -5.23
CA VAL A 175 -6.25 -13.93 -5.21
C VAL A 175 -6.31 -14.56 -6.61
N ALA A 176 -7.40 -14.35 -7.34
CA ALA A 176 -7.56 -14.88 -8.69
C ALA A 176 -6.55 -14.32 -9.70
N ARG A 177 -6.06 -13.10 -9.46
CA ARG A 177 -5.14 -12.39 -10.36
C ARG A 177 -3.67 -12.48 -9.95
N LEU A 178 -3.37 -13.10 -8.81
CA LEU A 178 -1.97 -13.28 -8.38
C LEU A 178 -1.23 -14.20 -9.34
N PRO A 179 0.07 -13.93 -9.59
CA PRO A 179 0.90 -14.81 -10.40
C PRO A 179 0.98 -16.22 -9.77
N LYS A 180 0.79 -17.24 -10.58
CA LYS A 180 0.91 -18.65 -10.14
C LYS A 180 2.37 -19.07 -10.05
#